data_6a2c05a4e25095c5f000c4c33dd42f0c
#
_entry.id   6a2c05a4e25095c5f000c4c33dd42f0c
#
_cell.length_a   1.000
_cell.length_b   1.000
_cell.length_c   1.000
_cell.angle_alpha   90.00
_cell.angle_beta   90.00
_cell.angle_gamma   90.00
#
_symmetry.space_group_name_H-M   'P 1'
#
loop_
_entity.id
_entity.type
_entity.pdbx_description
1 polymer ?
#
loop_
_entity_poly.entity_id
_entity_poly.type
_entity_poly.pdbx_seq_one_letter_code
_entity_poly.pdbx_strand_id
1 'polypeptide(L)'
;METTRIRPFLSSAKVVPRGCSRPLQRAIIDFAADQPFAAVRFKLLEHYGFAIGESTIQRITLGHAKVMHDQAQAALLAQKFPQTAGRYKEIIAETDGSMIPIVTPDATQKDKRKGKTLAWREAKICLAHAKGSKTPVYASTIEGGAETAGEQLLACAVRAGFGTNSHVHAVGDGAPWIIGQVEQQFGTQANYLIDFFHVCEYLGGAAKAIVPDAAGQRAWMDGQKDALKTGRLDQVLRALAGHIEAPETDDDKAPVRQCHRYMSERRTHLNYPDALANDLPIGSGEIESAHRYVAQERLKRPGAWWRVDHAEAMLALRVNRLNGDWEAYWDTLRKTAAQANDNKPTPSRKSAA
;
A
#
# COMPACT_ATOMS: atom_id res chain seq x y z
N MET A 1 -46.65 -8.29 28.08
CA MET A 1 -46.29 -9.40 27.16
C MET A 1 -45.68 -8.79 25.92
N GLU A 2 -44.34 -8.86 25.77
CA GLU A 2 -43.68 -8.44 24.53
C GLU A 2 -43.92 -9.47 23.45
N THR A 3 -44.67 -9.10 22.43
CA THR A 3 -44.90 -9.94 21.25
C THR A 3 -43.62 -9.93 20.37
N THR A 4 -42.80 -10.93 20.51
CA THR A 4 -41.64 -11.14 19.62
C THR A 4 -42.18 -11.48 18.21
N ARG A 5 -42.11 -10.52 17.28
CA ARG A 5 -42.43 -10.77 15.86
C ARG A 5 -41.37 -11.67 15.25
N ILE A 6 -41.68 -12.94 15.06
CA ILE A 6 -40.83 -13.89 14.32
C ILE A 6 -41.02 -13.58 12.82
N ARG A 7 -39.90 -13.38 12.11
CA ARG A 7 -39.85 -13.24 10.67
C ARG A 7 -39.11 -14.44 10.07
N PRO A 8 -39.81 -15.56 9.79
CA PRO A 8 -39.17 -16.83 9.39
C PRO A 8 -38.28 -16.68 8.15
N PHE A 9 -38.70 -15.89 7.16
CA PHE A 9 -37.93 -15.62 5.95
C PHE A 9 -36.57 -14.94 6.25
N LEU A 10 -36.54 -13.97 7.16
CA LEU A 10 -35.28 -13.29 7.51
C LEU A 10 -34.29 -14.24 8.19
N SER A 11 -34.81 -15.18 8.99
CA SER A 11 -33.99 -16.22 9.64
C SER A 11 -33.46 -17.24 8.63
N SER A 12 -34.32 -17.72 7.71
CA SER A 12 -33.90 -18.70 6.68
C SER A 12 -32.98 -18.10 5.63
N ALA A 13 -33.24 -16.86 5.20
CA ALA A 13 -32.41 -16.12 4.26
C ALA A 13 -31.16 -15.50 4.89
N LYS A 14 -30.97 -15.64 6.21
CA LYS A 14 -29.84 -15.05 6.97
C LYS A 14 -29.70 -13.53 6.77
N VAL A 15 -30.83 -12.83 6.68
CA VAL A 15 -30.87 -11.38 6.49
C VAL A 15 -31.18 -10.68 7.81
N VAL A 16 -30.34 -9.76 8.21
CA VAL A 16 -30.59 -8.88 9.36
C VAL A 16 -31.82 -8.00 9.04
N PRO A 17 -32.79 -7.83 9.96
CA PRO A 17 -33.93 -6.94 9.76
C PRO A 17 -33.45 -5.55 9.29
N ARG A 18 -33.98 -5.07 8.16
CA ARG A 18 -33.56 -3.84 7.47
C ARG A 18 -32.11 -3.88 6.93
N GLY A 19 -31.48 -5.05 6.85
CA GLY A 19 -30.14 -5.25 6.29
C GLY A 19 -30.20 -5.74 4.83
N CYS A 20 -29.03 -5.82 4.21
CA CYS A 20 -28.83 -6.44 2.90
C CYS A 20 -28.40 -7.89 3.07
N SER A 21 -28.82 -8.77 2.14
CA SER A 21 -28.30 -10.14 2.07
C SER A 21 -26.79 -10.15 1.82
N ARG A 22 -26.10 -11.22 2.22
CA ARG A 22 -24.64 -11.30 1.99
C ARG A 22 -24.23 -11.22 0.53
N PRO A 23 -24.92 -11.88 -0.44
CA PRO A 23 -24.62 -11.67 -1.86
C PRO A 23 -24.74 -10.22 -2.29
N LEU A 24 -25.76 -9.49 -1.81
CA LEU A 24 -25.92 -8.08 -2.11
C LEU A 24 -24.83 -7.22 -1.46
N GLN A 25 -24.46 -7.49 -0.19
CA GLN A 25 -23.33 -6.81 0.45
C GLN A 25 -22.05 -7.03 -0.35
N ARG A 26 -21.78 -8.25 -0.82
CA ARG A 26 -20.65 -8.58 -1.67
C ARG A 26 -20.61 -7.75 -2.95
N ALA A 27 -21.74 -7.65 -3.67
CA ALA A 27 -21.85 -6.83 -4.87
C ALA A 27 -21.62 -5.32 -4.57
N ILE A 28 -22.20 -4.82 -3.47
CA ILE A 28 -22.00 -3.43 -3.03
C ILE A 28 -20.51 -3.14 -2.81
N ILE A 29 -19.82 -4.00 -2.07
CA ILE A 29 -18.42 -3.79 -1.69
C ILE A 29 -17.51 -3.96 -2.91
N ASP A 30 -17.86 -4.88 -3.80
CA ASP A 30 -17.14 -5.11 -5.05
C ASP A 30 -17.10 -3.82 -5.89
N PHE A 31 -18.25 -3.22 -6.16
CA PHE A 31 -18.29 -1.92 -6.84
C PHE A 31 -17.64 -0.79 -6.04
N ALA A 32 -17.85 -0.75 -4.72
CA ALA A 32 -17.36 0.34 -3.86
C ALA A 32 -15.85 0.32 -3.62
N ALA A 33 -15.20 -0.82 -3.83
CA ALA A 33 -13.75 -0.91 -3.79
C ALA A 33 -13.09 0.01 -4.84
N ASP A 34 -13.73 0.16 -6.01
CA ASP A 34 -13.17 0.90 -7.15
C ASP A 34 -13.93 2.18 -7.47
N GLN A 35 -15.23 2.28 -7.10
CA GLN A 35 -16.09 3.39 -7.47
C GLN A 35 -16.44 4.28 -6.26
N PRO A 36 -16.70 5.59 -6.48
CA PRO A 36 -17.30 6.44 -5.47
C PRO A 36 -18.66 5.87 -5.00
N PHE A 37 -19.02 6.05 -3.73
CA PHE A 37 -20.26 5.50 -3.18
C PHE A 37 -21.50 5.94 -3.93
N ALA A 38 -21.52 7.19 -4.40
CA ALA A 38 -22.59 7.71 -5.27
C ALA A 38 -22.71 6.93 -6.59
N ALA A 39 -21.60 6.58 -7.22
CA ALA A 39 -21.59 5.83 -8.48
C ALA A 39 -22.07 4.38 -8.30
N VAL A 40 -21.83 3.76 -7.15
CA VAL A 40 -22.29 2.40 -6.84
C VAL A 40 -23.81 2.29 -6.92
N ARG A 41 -24.54 3.34 -6.52
CA ARG A 41 -26.01 3.39 -6.65
C ARG A 41 -26.45 3.17 -8.09
N PHE A 42 -25.81 3.82 -9.04
CA PHE A 42 -26.12 3.68 -10.46
C PHE A 42 -25.73 2.29 -11.00
N LYS A 43 -24.61 1.73 -10.54
CA LYS A 43 -24.22 0.37 -10.89
C LYS A 43 -25.24 -0.67 -10.40
N LEU A 44 -25.74 -0.53 -9.17
CA LEU A 44 -26.79 -1.40 -8.65
C LEU A 44 -28.09 -1.28 -9.43
N LEU A 45 -28.45 -0.06 -9.84
CA LEU A 45 -29.64 0.15 -10.67
C LEU A 45 -29.49 -0.49 -12.04
N GLU A 46 -28.35 -0.30 -12.70
CA GLU A 46 -28.06 -0.84 -14.03
C GLU A 46 -28.02 -2.37 -14.06
N HIS A 47 -27.32 -2.98 -13.10
CA HIS A 47 -27.09 -4.42 -13.11
C HIS A 47 -28.16 -5.25 -12.41
N TYR A 48 -28.88 -4.67 -11.44
CA TYR A 48 -29.82 -5.40 -10.58
C TYR A 48 -31.23 -4.78 -10.52
N GLY A 49 -31.46 -3.68 -11.22
CA GLY A 49 -32.80 -3.05 -11.32
C GLY A 49 -33.28 -2.33 -10.05
N PHE A 50 -32.41 -2.09 -9.06
CA PHE A 50 -32.80 -1.35 -7.85
C PHE A 50 -31.66 -0.44 -7.36
N ALA A 51 -32.01 0.59 -6.59
CA ALA A 51 -31.07 1.54 -6.02
C ALA A 51 -31.07 1.49 -4.49
N ILE A 52 -29.88 1.64 -3.92
CA ILE A 52 -29.66 1.76 -2.46
C ILE A 52 -29.09 3.15 -2.17
N GLY A 53 -29.48 3.76 -1.04
CA GLY A 53 -28.97 5.06 -0.63
C GLY A 53 -27.47 5.04 -0.37
N GLU A 54 -26.79 6.09 -0.77
CA GLU A 54 -25.33 6.23 -0.69
C GLU A 54 -24.78 5.99 0.75
N SER A 55 -25.45 6.53 1.77
CA SER A 55 -25.08 6.32 3.18
C SER A 55 -25.13 4.83 3.60
N THR A 56 -26.06 4.06 3.04
CA THR A 56 -26.13 2.62 3.28
C THR A 56 -24.99 1.88 2.58
N ILE A 57 -24.69 2.26 1.33
CA ILE A 57 -23.55 1.72 0.57
C ILE A 57 -22.25 1.98 1.33
N GLN A 58 -22.03 3.24 1.74
CA GLN A 58 -20.86 3.63 2.52
C GLN A 58 -20.75 2.83 3.83
N ARG A 59 -21.83 2.75 4.62
CA ARG A 59 -21.83 2.03 5.90
C ARG A 59 -21.51 0.54 5.73
N ILE A 60 -22.07 -0.12 4.71
CA ILE A 60 -21.80 -1.54 4.43
C ILE A 60 -20.34 -1.71 4.01
N THR A 61 -19.86 -0.89 3.10
CA THR A 61 -18.49 -0.98 2.59
C THR A 61 -17.47 -0.76 3.69
N LEU A 62 -17.59 0.32 4.44
CA LEU A 62 -16.66 0.65 5.52
C LEU A 62 -16.73 -0.37 6.67
N GLY A 63 -17.92 -0.95 6.94
CA GLY A 63 -18.05 -2.01 7.93
C GLY A 63 -17.24 -3.26 7.57
N HIS A 64 -17.32 -3.73 6.33
CA HIS A 64 -16.51 -4.86 5.87
C HIS A 64 -15.02 -4.50 5.72
N ALA A 65 -14.73 -3.33 5.21
CA ALA A 65 -13.36 -2.82 5.07
C ALA A 65 -12.66 -2.76 6.42
N LYS A 66 -13.35 -2.32 7.48
CA LYS A 66 -12.83 -2.35 8.86
C LYS A 66 -12.56 -3.77 9.34
N VAL A 67 -13.42 -4.72 9.07
CA VAL A 67 -13.18 -6.13 9.45
C VAL A 67 -11.93 -6.67 8.73
N MET A 68 -11.75 -6.36 7.45
CA MET A 68 -10.53 -6.74 6.71
C MET A 68 -9.27 -6.09 7.32
N HIS A 69 -9.36 -4.81 7.68
CA HIS A 69 -8.28 -4.11 8.37
C HIS A 69 -7.95 -4.77 9.71
N ASP A 70 -8.94 -5.03 10.56
CA ASP A 70 -8.74 -5.64 11.87
C ASP A 70 -8.13 -7.06 11.76
N GLN A 71 -8.51 -7.82 10.74
CA GLN A 71 -7.91 -9.13 10.44
C GLN A 71 -6.45 -9.00 9.99
N ALA A 72 -6.13 -8.02 9.12
CA ALA A 72 -4.77 -7.75 8.68
C ALA A 72 -3.87 -7.32 9.86
N GLN A 73 -4.37 -6.46 10.74
CA GLN A 73 -3.66 -6.05 11.96
C GLN A 73 -3.42 -7.22 12.91
N ALA A 74 -4.43 -8.06 13.14
CA ALA A 74 -4.27 -9.26 13.97
C ALA A 74 -3.23 -10.23 13.39
N ALA A 75 -3.21 -10.40 12.07
CA ALA A 75 -2.21 -11.22 11.39
C ALA A 75 -0.80 -10.64 11.52
N LEU A 76 -0.66 -9.31 11.39
CA LEU A 76 0.61 -8.61 11.55
C LEU A 76 1.17 -8.77 12.98
N LEU A 77 0.34 -8.57 13.99
CA LEU A 77 0.71 -8.76 15.40
C LEU A 77 1.11 -10.21 15.73
N ALA A 78 0.55 -11.18 15.03
CA ALA A 78 0.90 -12.60 15.18
C ALA A 78 2.14 -13.00 14.37
N GLN A 79 2.62 -12.14 13.47
CA GLN A 79 3.76 -12.40 12.60
C GLN A 79 5.03 -12.61 13.42
N LYS A 80 5.77 -13.66 13.07
CA LYS A 80 7.10 -13.94 13.62
C LYS A 80 8.10 -14.04 12.49
N PHE A 81 9.34 -13.73 12.79
CA PHE A 81 10.42 -13.98 11.85
C PHE A 81 10.50 -15.48 11.52
N PRO A 82 10.60 -15.86 10.24
CA PRO A 82 10.61 -17.28 9.84
C PRO A 82 11.74 -18.05 10.50
N GLN A 83 11.42 -19.25 10.98
CA GLN A 83 12.39 -20.20 11.58
C GLN A 83 12.73 -21.36 10.64
N THR A 84 12.12 -21.39 9.46
CA THR A 84 12.29 -22.45 8.46
C THR A 84 12.79 -21.88 7.13
N ALA A 85 13.34 -22.75 6.30
CA ALA A 85 13.75 -22.38 4.94
C ALA A 85 12.55 -21.82 4.14
N GLY A 86 12.78 -20.75 3.42
CA GLY A 86 11.82 -20.14 2.52
C GLY A 86 11.63 -20.98 1.25
N ARG A 87 10.52 -20.71 0.58
CA ARG A 87 10.18 -21.34 -0.72
C ARG A 87 11.10 -20.85 -1.85
N TYR A 88 11.55 -19.61 -1.75
CA TYR A 88 12.37 -18.95 -2.77
C TYR A 88 13.67 -18.40 -2.17
N LYS A 89 14.73 -18.42 -2.97
CA LYS A 89 16.04 -17.89 -2.55
C LYS A 89 16.12 -16.38 -2.66
N GLU A 90 15.43 -15.81 -3.64
CA GLU A 90 15.46 -14.37 -3.91
C GLU A 90 14.06 -13.78 -3.87
N ILE A 91 13.89 -12.77 -3.04
CA ILE A 91 12.65 -12.00 -2.88
C ILE A 91 12.95 -10.55 -3.26
N ILE A 92 12.11 -9.98 -4.10
CA ILE A 92 12.09 -8.55 -4.40
C ILE A 92 11.14 -7.88 -3.41
N ALA A 93 11.55 -6.77 -2.82
CA ALA A 93 10.75 -6.01 -1.87
C ALA A 93 10.85 -4.51 -2.16
N GLU A 94 9.71 -3.83 -2.16
CA GLU A 94 9.62 -2.39 -2.40
C GLU A 94 8.65 -1.77 -1.41
N THR A 95 8.96 -0.57 -0.93
CA THR A 95 8.05 0.23 -0.11
C THR A 95 8.24 1.71 -0.41
N ASP A 96 7.14 2.44 -0.41
CA ASP A 96 7.15 3.89 -0.66
C ASP A 96 5.90 4.55 -0.09
N GLY A 97 5.91 5.89 -0.02
CA GLY A 97 4.84 6.74 0.49
C GLY A 97 3.96 7.35 -0.60
N SER A 98 2.64 7.34 -0.40
CA SER A 98 1.68 8.03 -1.27
C SER A 98 0.81 8.98 -0.46
N MET A 99 0.77 10.26 -0.84
CA MET A 99 -0.03 11.27 -0.14
C MET A 99 -1.52 11.08 -0.40
N ILE A 100 -2.32 10.97 0.67
CA ILE A 100 -3.78 10.80 0.64
C ILE A 100 -4.46 12.04 1.25
N PRO A 101 -5.53 12.56 0.62
CA PRO A 101 -6.26 13.73 1.15
C PRO A 101 -7.13 13.32 2.34
N ILE A 102 -6.82 13.87 3.50
CA ILE A 102 -7.48 13.56 4.78
C ILE A 102 -8.25 14.78 5.28
N VAL A 103 -9.47 14.54 5.76
CA VAL A 103 -10.31 15.51 6.47
C VAL A 103 -10.47 15.10 7.92
N THR A 104 -10.17 16.05 8.80
CA THR A 104 -10.42 15.91 10.23
C THR A 104 -11.57 16.86 10.61
N PRO A 105 -12.75 16.35 10.98
CA PRO A 105 -13.85 17.17 11.46
C PRO A 105 -13.50 17.79 12.82
N ASP A 106 -13.84 19.06 13.02
CA ASP A 106 -13.75 19.70 14.33
C ASP A 106 -14.87 19.15 15.24
N ALA A 107 -14.47 18.43 16.28
CA ALA A 107 -15.39 17.81 17.23
C ALA A 107 -16.18 18.85 18.05
N THR A 108 -15.69 20.07 18.17
CA THR A 108 -16.33 21.16 18.95
C THR A 108 -17.49 21.81 18.20
N GLN A 109 -17.55 21.68 16.88
CA GLN A 109 -18.59 22.27 16.05
C GLN A 109 -19.87 21.42 16.05
N LYS A 110 -21.03 22.04 16.33
CA LYS A 110 -22.34 21.39 16.23
C LYS A 110 -22.66 20.99 14.77
N ASP A 111 -22.33 21.84 13.82
CA ASP A 111 -22.45 21.53 12.38
C ASP A 111 -21.14 20.92 11.88
N LYS A 112 -21.09 19.60 11.75
CA LYS A 112 -19.93 18.84 11.27
C LYS A 112 -19.49 19.16 9.83
N ARG A 113 -20.27 19.97 9.10
CA ARG A 113 -19.88 20.49 7.77
C ARG A 113 -18.99 21.72 7.86
N LYS A 114 -19.02 22.41 8.99
CA LYS A 114 -18.18 23.59 9.31
C LYS A 114 -17.03 23.14 10.21
N GLY A 115 -15.92 23.85 10.15
CA GLY A 115 -14.75 23.53 10.98
C GLY A 115 -14.09 22.21 10.59
N LYS A 116 -13.58 22.12 9.37
CA LYS A 116 -12.80 20.97 8.89
C LYS A 116 -11.35 21.38 8.68
N THR A 117 -10.43 20.57 9.13
CA THR A 117 -9.02 20.67 8.72
C THR A 117 -8.77 19.70 7.59
N LEU A 118 -8.18 20.21 6.51
CA LEU A 118 -7.79 19.42 5.33
C LEU A 118 -6.27 19.30 5.32
N ALA A 119 -5.76 18.08 5.25
CA ALA A 119 -4.34 17.80 5.21
C ALA A 119 -4.05 16.60 4.32
N TRP A 120 -2.86 16.56 3.76
CA TRP A 120 -2.33 15.39 3.09
C TRP A 120 -1.58 14.53 4.11
N ARG A 121 -1.87 13.24 4.16
CA ARG A 121 -1.14 12.29 4.99
C ARG A 121 -0.55 11.19 4.12
N GLU A 122 0.64 10.77 4.46
CA GLU A 122 1.34 9.71 3.76
C GLU A 122 0.72 8.35 4.10
N ALA A 123 0.28 7.63 3.08
CA ALA A 123 0.02 6.20 3.16
C ALA A 123 1.29 5.46 2.73
N LYS A 124 1.82 4.61 3.59
CA LYS A 124 2.93 3.73 3.25
C LYS A 124 2.38 2.48 2.59
N ILE A 125 2.95 2.12 1.45
CA ILE A 125 2.56 0.95 0.68
C ILE A 125 3.78 0.05 0.56
N CYS A 126 3.59 -1.23 0.81
CA CYS A 126 4.62 -2.25 0.74
C CYS A 126 4.23 -3.32 -0.28
N LEU A 127 5.20 -3.86 -0.98
CA LEU A 127 5.03 -5.06 -1.76
C LEU A 127 6.25 -5.98 -1.64
N ALA A 128 6.01 -7.29 -1.86
CA ALA A 128 7.09 -8.24 -2.06
C ALA A 128 6.62 -9.40 -2.95
N HIS A 129 7.56 -9.96 -3.72
CA HIS A 129 7.32 -11.14 -4.52
C HIS A 129 8.61 -11.94 -4.71
N ALA A 130 8.51 -13.21 -5.06
CA ALA A 130 9.68 -13.99 -5.47
C ALA A 130 10.23 -13.45 -6.80
N LYS A 131 11.56 -13.45 -6.97
CA LYS A 131 12.19 -13.08 -8.24
C LYS A 131 11.53 -13.84 -9.41
N GLY A 132 11.15 -13.11 -10.44
CA GLY A 132 10.45 -13.62 -11.61
C GLY A 132 8.95 -13.88 -11.44
N SER A 133 8.39 -13.71 -10.24
CA SER A 133 6.94 -13.78 -10.02
C SER A 133 6.26 -12.51 -10.54
N LYS A 134 5.04 -12.67 -11.10
CA LYS A 134 4.18 -11.56 -11.53
C LYS A 134 3.02 -11.30 -10.55
N THR A 135 3.06 -11.92 -9.38
CA THR A 135 2.00 -11.81 -8.36
C THR A 135 2.57 -11.26 -7.06
N PRO A 136 2.73 -9.93 -6.95
CA PRO A 136 3.15 -9.30 -5.71
C PRO A 136 2.13 -9.50 -4.58
N VAL A 137 2.63 -9.52 -3.36
CA VAL A 137 1.85 -9.41 -2.13
C VAL A 137 1.94 -7.99 -1.64
N TYR A 138 0.82 -7.40 -1.29
CA TYR A 138 0.71 -5.99 -0.89
C TYR A 138 0.34 -5.84 0.58
N ALA A 139 0.79 -4.75 1.18
CA ALA A 139 0.29 -4.22 2.45
C ALA A 139 0.29 -2.69 2.41
N SER A 140 -0.44 -2.05 3.32
CA SER A 140 -0.47 -0.59 3.38
C SER A 140 -0.99 -0.09 4.72
N THR A 141 -0.56 1.12 5.11
CA THR A 141 -1.07 1.83 6.28
C THR A 141 -0.94 3.35 6.12
N ILE A 142 -1.86 4.12 6.71
CA ILE A 142 -1.79 5.58 6.87
C ILE A 142 -1.50 5.93 8.34
N GLU A 143 -2.10 5.20 9.27
CA GLU A 143 -1.98 5.47 10.70
C GLU A 143 -0.67 4.91 11.27
N GLY A 144 -0.15 3.82 10.70
CA GLY A 144 1.13 3.24 11.07
C GLY A 144 2.32 4.08 10.64
N GLY A 145 3.35 4.10 11.48
CA GLY A 145 4.63 4.76 11.19
C GLY A 145 5.53 3.93 10.24
N ALA A 146 6.80 4.32 10.17
CA ALA A 146 7.82 3.58 9.44
C ALA A 146 7.97 2.14 9.95
N GLU A 147 7.90 1.95 11.26
CA GLU A 147 8.01 0.66 11.93
C GLU A 147 6.92 -0.33 11.47
N THR A 148 5.66 0.11 11.49
CA THR A 148 4.54 -0.69 10.97
C THR A 148 4.72 -1.02 9.48
N ALA A 149 5.22 -0.08 8.67
CA ALA A 149 5.53 -0.35 7.27
C ALA A 149 6.63 -1.40 7.10
N GLY A 150 7.67 -1.37 7.95
CA GLY A 150 8.71 -2.39 7.97
C GLY A 150 8.17 -3.78 8.31
N GLU A 151 7.35 -3.88 9.38
CA GLU A 151 6.67 -5.12 9.75
C GLU A 151 5.77 -5.65 8.63
N GLN A 152 5.05 -4.75 7.94
CA GLN A 152 4.23 -5.09 6.79
C GLN A 152 5.07 -5.58 5.60
N LEU A 153 6.25 -4.98 5.38
CA LEU A 153 7.18 -5.42 4.33
C LEU A 153 7.70 -6.83 4.61
N LEU A 154 8.06 -7.13 5.87
CA LEU A 154 8.42 -8.49 6.29
C LEU A 154 7.25 -9.46 6.08
N ALA A 155 6.03 -9.09 6.45
CA ALA A 155 4.84 -9.93 6.27
C ALA A 155 4.59 -10.21 4.77
N CYS A 156 4.76 -9.22 3.89
CA CYS A 156 4.69 -9.39 2.44
C CYS A 156 5.76 -10.37 1.94
N ALA A 157 7.01 -10.22 2.38
CA ALA A 157 8.12 -11.09 2.01
C ALA A 157 7.87 -12.55 2.46
N VAL A 158 7.44 -12.76 3.72
CA VAL A 158 7.12 -14.09 4.25
C VAL A 158 6.00 -14.73 3.44
N ARG A 159 4.95 -14.00 3.14
CA ARG A 159 3.85 -14.48 2.30
C ARG A 159 4.29 -14.77 0.86
N ALA A 160 5.26 -14.02 0.35
CA ALA A 160 5.90 -14.26 -0.94
C ALA A 160 6.84 -15.48 -0.95
N GLY A 161 7.15 -16.06 0.22
CA GLY A 161 7.95 -17.28 0.38
C GLY A 161 9.35 -17.06 0.95
N PHE A 162 9.59 -15.92 1.61
CA PHE A 162 10.82 -15.64 2.36
C PHE A 162 10.99 -16.59 3.57
N GLY A 163 12.23 -16.99 3.84
CA GLY A 163 12.60 -17.79 5.00
C GLY A 163 14.09 -17.70 5.32
N THR A 164 14.59 -18.59 6.19
CA THR A 164 15.98 -18.50 6.73
C THR A 164 17.09 -18.61 5.69
N ASN A 165 16.80 -19.16 4.52
CA ASN A 165 17.74 -19.32 3.38
C ASN A 165 17.46 -18.35 2.24
N SER A 166 16.58 -17.39 2.43
CA SER A 166 16.21 -16.40 1.41
C SER A 166 17.07 -15.15 1.55
N HIS A 167 17.24 -14.45 0.44
CA HIS A 167 17.80 -13.12 0.37
C HIS A 167 16.76 -12.14 -0.16
N VAL A 168 16.74 -10.91 0.36
CA VAL A 168 15.84 -9.85 -0.06
C VAL A 168 16.61 -8.78 -0.83
N HIS A 169 16.24 -8.57 -2.07
CA HIS A 169 16.66 -7.42 -2.85
C HIS A 169 15.60 -6.33 -2.71
N ALA A 170 15.89 -5.32 -1.88
CA ALA A 170 15.00 -4.20 -1.64
C ALA A 170 15.38 -3.02 -2.54
N VAL A 171 14.38 -2.38 -3.17
CA VAL A 171 14.57 -1.20 -4.03
C VAL A 171 13.66 -0.08 -3.57
N GLY A 172 14.17 1.17 -3.54
CA GLY A 172 13.38 2.35 -3.17
C GLY A 172 14.13 3.67 -3.39
N ASP A 173 13.51 4.79 -3.03
CA ASP A 173 13.99 6.15 -3.28
C ASP A 173 15.17 6.61 -2.42
N GLY A 174 15.66 5.79 -1.50
CA GLY A 174 16.74 6.12 -0.58
C GLY A 174 16.29 6.95 0.63
N ALA A 175 15.00 7.01 0.94
CA ALA A 175 14.54 7.63 2.18
C ALA A 175 15.12 6.89 3.40
N PRO A 176 15.66 7.62 4.41
CA PRO A 176 16.32 6.98 5.56
C PRO A 176 15.43 6.00 6.32
N TRP A 177 14.13 6.26 6.39
CA TRP A 177 13.21 5.36 7.08
C TRP A 177 13.04 4.01 6.35
N ILE A 178 13.10 4.00 5.00
CA ILE A 178 13.01 2.77 4.21
C ILE A 178 14.27 1.93 4.42
N ILE A 179 15.44 2.54 4.29
CA ILE A 179 16.73 1.87 4.51
C ILE A 179 16.75 1.25 5.91
N GLY A 180 16.43 2.04 6.95
CA GLY A 180 16.41 1.59 8.33
C GLY A 180 15.42 0.44 8.57
N GLN A 181 14.26 0.45 7.94
CA GLN A 181 13.29 -0.64 8.08
C GLN A 181 13.76 -1.91 7.35
N VAL A 182 14.36 -1.81 6.18
CA VAL A 182 14.95 -2.98 5.49
C VAL A 182 16.04 -3.61 6.35
N GLU A 183 16.93 -2.81 6.91
CA GLU A 183 17.99 -3.29 7.81
C GLU A 183 17.43 -3.93 9.09
N GLN A 184 16.44 -3.30 9.71
CA GLN A 184 15.81 -3.77 10.94
C GLN A 184 15.06 -5.10 10.74
N GLN A 185 14.33 -5.24 9.63
CA GLN A 185 13.46 -6.39 9.40
C GLN A 185 14.21 -7.60 8.84
N PHE A 186 15.24 -7.41 8.02
CA PHE A 186 15.90 -8.49 7.31
C PHE A 186 17.37 -8.67 7.68
N GLY A 187 18.00 -7.68 8.31
CA GLY A 187 19.41 -7.73 8.69
C GLY A 187 20.33 -8.10 7.52
N THR A 188 21.20 -9.09 7.74
CA THR A 188 22.16 -9.55 6.72
C THR A 188 21.51 -10.35 5.56
N GLN A 189 20.22 -10.63 5.64
CA GLN A 189 19.50 -11.29 4.56
C GLN A 189 18.95 -10.30 3.52
N ALA A 190 19.26 -9.01 3.61
CA ALA A 190 18.83 -8.03 2.62
C ALA A 190 19.97 -7.17 2.10
N ASN A 191 19.86 -6.80 0.84
CA ASN A 191 20.55 -5.67 0.23
C ASN A 191 19.52 -4.62 -0.17
N TYR A 192 19.83 -3.35 0.15
CA TYR A 192 19.02 -2.22 -0.32
C TYR A 192 19.71 -1.54 -1.49
N LEU A 193 18.99 -1.33 -2.57
CA LEU A 193 19.43 -0.58 -3.75
C LEU A 193 18.56 0.66 -3.93
N ILE A 194 19.18 1.81 -4.14
CA ILE A 194 18.45 3.02 -4.50
C ILE A 194 17.95 2.89 -5.94
N ASP A 195 16.70 3.28 -6.13
CA ASP A 195 16.08 3.33 -7.46
C ASP A 195 16.95 4.15 -8.43
N PHE A 196 17.36 3.50 -9.51
CA PHE A 196 18.19 4.10 -10.55
C PHE A 196 17.52 5.31 -11.21
N PHE A 197 16.20 5.25 -11.41
CA PHE A 197 15.47 6.33 -12.06
C PHE A 197 15.38 7.55 -11.15
N HIS A 198 15.24 7.33 -9.84
CA HIS A 198 15.29 8.41 -8.85
C HIS A 198 16.68 9.09 -8.82
N VAL A 199 17.77 8.34 -8.91
CA VAL A 199 19.11 8.91 -9.09
C VAL A 199 19.22 9.70 -10.40
N CYS A 200 18.59 9.19 -11.48
CA CYS A 200 18.57 9.90 -12.77
C CYS A 200 17.83 11.24 -12.71
N GLU A 201 16.84 11.40 -11.81
CA GLU A 201 16.19 12.72 -11.60
C GLU A 201 17.17 13.74 -11.01
N TYR A 202 17.95 13.36 -10.00
CA TYR A 202 19.02 14.20 -9.46
C TYR A 202 20.07 14.55 -10.51
N LEU A 203 20.51 13.55 -11.29
CA LEU A 203 21.45 13.78 -12.40
C LEU A 203 20.86 14.73 -13.46
N GLY A 204 19.55 14.63 -13.72
CA GLY A 204 18.85 15.51 -14.66
C GLY A 204 18.81 16.96 -14.18
N GLY A 205 18.64 17.20 -12.89
CA GLY A 205 18.77 18.52 -12.28
C GLY A 205 20.20 19.08 -12.42
N ALA A 206 21.20 18.27 -12.11
CA ALA A 206 22.61 18.64 -12.24
C ALA A 206 23.01 18.91 -13.70
N ALA A 207 22.59 18.07 -14.65
CA ALA A 207 22.87 18.23 -16.06
C ALA A 207 22.41 19.60 -16.61
N LYS A 208 21.21 20.03 -16.20
CA LYS A 208 20.66 21.35 -16.60
C LYS A 208 21.49 22.53 -16.07
N ALA A 209 22.12 22.35 -14.89
CA ALA A 209 22.97 23.37 -14.30
C ALA A 209 24.39 23.40 -14.93
N ILE A 210 24.90 22.24 -15.35
CA ILE A 210 26.26 22.05 -15.83
C ILE A 210 26.36 22.35 -17.35
N VAL A 211 25.37 21.89 -18.14
CA VAL A 211 25.43 21.90 -19.61
C VAL A 211 24.32 22.78 -20.19
N PRO A 212 24.70 23.80 -20.99
CA PRO A 212 23.73 24.82 -21.47
C PRO A 212 22.69 24.29 -22.45
N ASP A 213 23.07 23.34 -23.31
CA ASP A 213 22.22 22.88 -24.40
C ASP A 213 21.65 21.48 -24.17
N ALA A 214 20.45 21.22 -24.68
CA ALA A 214 19.72 19.99 -24.46
C ALA A 214 20.39 18.74 -25.06
N ALA A 215 21.19 18.87 -26.10
CA ALA A 215 21.90 17.73 -26.69
C ALA A 215 23.08 17.32 -25.80
N GLY A 216 23.86 18.29 -25.33
CA GLY A 216 24.92 18.11 -24.37
C GLY A 216 24.41 17.53 -23.03
N GLN A 217 23.26 18.04 -22.53
CA GLN A 217 22.64 17.50 -21.32
C GLN A 217 22.33 15.99 -21.45
N ARG A 218 21.76 15.57 -22.57
CA ARG A 218 21.49 14.14 -22.84
C ARG A 218 22.78 13.32 -22.88
N ALA A 219 23.77 13.79 -23.65
CA ALA A 219 25.06 13.08 -23.76
C ALA A 219 25.77 12.96 -22.41
N TRP A 220 25.76 14.03 -21.60
CA TRP A 220 26.31 14.02 -20.24
C TRP A 220 25.57 13.02 -19.34
N MET A 221 24.23 13.05 -19.36
CA MET A 221 23.38 12.12 -18.60
C MET A 221 23.66 10.66 -18.97
N ASP A 222 23.75 10.35 -20.26
CA ASP A 222 23.98 8.98 -20.72
C ASP A 222 25.36 8.47 -20.28
N GLY A 223 26.38 9.34 -20.29
CA GLY A 223 27.69 9.03 -19.73
C GLY A 223 27.66 8.73 -18.25
N GLN A 224 26.90 9.51 -17.44
CA GLN A 224 26.79 9.27 -16.01
C GLN A 224 25.98 7.99 -15.70
N LYS A 225 24.90 7.74 -16.43
CA LYS A 225 24.10 6.51 -16.33
C LYS A 225 24.93 5.26 -16.63
N ASP A 226 25.76 5.31 -17.68
CA ASP A 226 26.66 4.20 -18.02
C ASP A 226 27.73 4.01 -16.93
N ALA A 227 28.30 5.10 -16.41
CA ALA A 227 29.26 5.03 -15.32
C ALA A 227 28.68 4.39 -14.05
N LEU A 228 27.43 4.71 -13.67
CA LEU A 228 26.72 4.10 -12.55
C LEU A 228 26.50 2.61 -12.78
N LYS A 229 25.96 2.22 -13.94
CA LYS A 229 25.69 0.82 -14.28
C LYS A 229 26.93 -0.05 -14.37
N THR A 230 28.09 0.55 -14.58
CA THR A 230 29.39 -0.13 -14.67
C THR A 230 30.27 0.03 -13.44
N GLY A 231 29.70 0.53 -12.30
CA GLY A 231 30.38 0.63 -11.01
C GLY A 231 31.38 1.78 -10.89
N ARG A 232 31.30 2.77 -11.77
CA ARG A 232 32.22 3.92 -11.77
C ARG A 232 31.64 5.14 -11.04
N LEU A 233 31.04 4.89 -9.84
CA LEU A 233 30.43 5.95 -9.02
C LEU A 233 31.41 7.10 -8.72
N ASP A 234 32.69 6.79 -8.44
CA ASP A 234 33.70 7.83 -8.19
C ASP A 234 33.95 8.74 -9.40
N GLN A 235 33.75 8.23 -10.62
CA GLN A 235 33.81 9.07 -11.83
C GLN A 235 32.64 10.05 -11.85
N VAL A 236 31.43 9.61 -11.51
CA VAL A 236 30.23 10.46 -11.45
C VAL A 236 30.40 11.54 -10.38
N LEU A 237 30.85 11.16 -9.18
CA LEU A 237 31.07 12.13 -8.10
C LEU A 237 32.14 13.16 -8.46
N ARG A 238 33.24 12.78 -9.13
CA ARG A 238 34.25 13.73 -9.63
C ARG A 238 33.69 14.65 -10.70
N ALA A 239 32.84 14.15 -11.60
CA ALA A 239 32.21 14.98 -12.63
C ALA A 239 31.26 16.03 -12.03
N LEU A 240 30.62 15.73 -10.92
CA LEU A 240 29.77 16.70 -10.19
C LEU A 240 30.61 17.67 -9.35
N ALA A 241 31.68 17.20 -8.70
CA ALA A 241 32.46 17.97 -7.74
C ALA A 241 33.02 19.28 -8.33
N GLY A 242 33.35 19.27 -9.64
CA GLY A 242 33.85 20.47 -10.34
C GLY A 242 32.80 21.55 -10.58
N HIS A 243 31.53 21.28 -10.30
CA HIS A 243 30.40 22.17 -10.60
C HIS A 243 29.48 22.42 -9.38
N ILE A 244 29.92 22.03 -8.17
CA ILE A 244 29.16 22.25 -6.94
C ILE A 244 28.97 23.75 -6.73
N GLU A 245 27.72 24.16 -6.51
CA GLU A 245 27.36 25.54 -6.24
C GLU A 245 27.98 26.04 -4.92
N ALA A 246 28.21 27.34 -4.83
CA ALA A 246 28.79 28.01 -3.67
C ALA A 246 27.95 27.72 -2.39
N PRO A 247 28.57 27.63 -1.21
CA PRO A 247 27.86 27.30 0.05
C PRO A 247 26.70 28.25 0.37
N GLU A 248 26.78 29.50 -0.09
CA GLU A 248 25.78 30.53 0.13
C GLU A 248 24.53 30.39 -0.76
N THR A 249 24.58 29.52 -1.78
CA THR A 249 23.45 29.24 -2.64
C THR A 249 22.40 28.47 -1.86
N ASP A 250 21.14 28.91 -1.90
CA ASP A 250 20.01 28.21 -1.31
C ASP A 250 19.97 26.76 -1.82
N ASP A 251 19.63 25.81 -0.96
CA ASP A 251 19.69 24.39 -1.29
C ASP A 251 18.75 24.01 -2.45
N ASP A 252 17.58 24.63 -2.54
CA ASP A 252 16.60 24.46 -3.63
C ASP A 252 17.09 24.96 -4.99
N LYS A 253 18.14 25.79 -5.02
CA LYS A 253 18.80 26.34 -6.22
C LYS A 253 20.16 25.71 -6.50
N ALA A 254 20.53 24.65 -5.77
CA ALA A 254 21.83 24.01 -5.85
C ALA A 254 21.72 22.51 -6.28
N PRO A 255 21.22 22.23 -7.50
CA PRO A 255 20.96 20.86 -7.94
C PRO A 255 22.22 20.00 -8.06
N VAL A 256 23.38 20.56 -8.36
CA VAL A 256 24.63 19.78 -8.42
C VAL A 256 25.06 19.38 -7.02
N ARG A 257 25.04 20.31 -6.06
CA ARG A 257 25.33 20.03 -4.65
C ARG A 257 24.38 18.98 -4.08
N GLN A 258 23.08 19.11 -4.35
CA GLN A 258 22.07 18.11 -3.92
C GLN A 258 22.37 16.73 -4.51
N CYS A 259 22.63 16.63 -5.80
CA CYS A 259 22.96 15.39 -6.49
C CYS A 259 24.22 14.74 -5.92
N HIS A 260 25.30 15.52 -5.77
CA HIS A 260 26.57 15.02 -5.21
C HIS A 260 26.38 14.54 -3.78
N ARG A 261 25.73 15.31 -2.90
CA ARG A 261 25.43 14.95 -1.51
C ARG A 261 24.60 13.69 -1.44
N TYR A 262 23.51 13.61 -2.17
CA TYR A 262 22.61 12.46 -2.20
C TYR A 262 23.35 11.15 -2.50
N MET A 263 24.19 11.13 -3.54
CA MET A 263 24.95 9.93 -3.91
C MET A 263 26.12 9.66 -2.97
N SER A 264 26.80 10.70 -2.48
CA SER A 264 27.98 10.55 -1.57
C SER A 264 27.58 9.92 -0.24
N GLU A 265 26.43 10.35 0.33
CA GLU A 265 25.92 9.83 1.60
C GLU A 265 25.38 8.40 1.50
N ARG A 266 25.04 7.95 0.29
CA ARG A 266 24.38 6.67 0.03
C ARG A 266 25.18 5.73 -0.85
N ARG A 267 26.51 5.87 -0.85
CA ARG A 267 27.44 5.11 -1.72
C ARG A 267 27.25 3.58 -1.65
N THR A 268 26.95 3.06 -0.48
CA THR A 268 26.77 1.62 -0.23
C THR A 268 25.50 1.06 -0.85
N HIS A 269 24.56 1.94 -1.25
CA HIS A 269 23.26 1.57 -1.81
C HIS A 269 23.15 1.85 -3.32
N LEU A 270 24.28 2.00 -4.03
CA LEU A 270 24.33 2.33 -5.45
C LEU A 270 25.06 1.25 -6.28
N ASN A 271 25.03 0.00 -5.81
CA ASN A 271 25.71 -1.11 -6.49
C ASN A 271 24.86 -1.71 -7.62
N TYR A 272 24.63 -0.91 -8.65
CA TYR A 272 23.87 -1.36 -9.85
C TYR A 272 24.54 -2.50 -10.62
N PRO A 273 25.90 -2.58 -10.76
CA PRO A 273 26.53 -3.70 -11.47
C PRO A 273 26.16 -5.06 -10.89
N ASP A 274 26.14 -5.18 -9.57
CA ASP A 274 25.80 -6.44 -8.91
C ASP A 274 24.33 -6.82 -9.17
N ALA A 275 23.42 -5.87 -9.06
CA ALA A 275 22.00 -6.10 -9.36
C ALA A 275 21.80 -6.56 -10.82
N LEU A 276 22.45 -5.87 -11.77
CA LEU A 276 22.37 -6.21 -13.19
C LEU A 276 22.99 -7.58 -13.49
N ALA A 277 24.13 -7.91 -12.89
CA ALA A 277 24.78 -9.22 -13.07
C ALA A 277 23.93 -10.38 -12.53
N ASN A 278 23.12 -10.12 -11.51
CA ASN A 278 22.21 -11.09 -10.91
C ASN A 278 20.78 -11.02 -11.48
N ASP A 279 20.55 -10.27 -12.56
CA ASP A 279 19.21 -10.08 -13.15
C ASP A 279 18.17 -9.65 -12.11
N LEU A 280 18.55 -8.65 -11.28
CA LEU A 280 17.69 -8.03 -10.28
C LEU A 280 17.24 -6.64 -10.74
N PRO A 281 16.05 -6.18 -10.34
CA PRO A 281 15.57 -4.84 -10.71
C PRO A 281 16.46 -3.75 -10.14
N ILE A 282 16.69 -2.70 -10.93
CA ILE A 282 17.41 -1.49 -10.50
C ILE A 282 16.48 -0.29 -10.32
N GLY A 283 15.20 -0.47 -10.55
CA GLY A 283 14.16 0.55 -10.38
C GLY A 283 12.97 -0.01 -9.62
N SER A 284 12.24 0.85 -8.94
CA SER A 284 11.09 0.55 -8.09
C SER A 284 9.75 0.76 -8.82
N GLY A 285 9.68 0.42 -10.11
CA GLY A 285 8.48 0.65 -10.92
C GLY A 285 7.25 -0.14 -10.47
N GLU A 286 7.44 -1.23 -9.71
CA GLU A 286 6.33 -2.02 -9.18
C GLU A 286 5.60 -1.30 -8.04
N ILE A 287 6.34 -0.62 -7.14
CA ILE A 287 5.69 0.18 -6.08
C ILE A 287 4.99 1.41 -6.65
N GLU A 288 5.50 2.04 -7.71
CA GLU A 288 4.80 3.11 -8.40
C GLU A 288 3.46 2.64 -8.97
N SER A 289 3.46 1.44 -9.59
CA SER A 289 2.23 0.80 -10.05
C SER A 289 1.30 0.46 -8.87
N ALA A 290 1.83 -0.01 -7.76
CA ALA A 290 1.08 -0.29 -6.53
C ALA A 290 0.41 0.97 -5.98
N HIS A 291 1.06 2.13 -6.01
CA HIS A 291 0.44 3.41 -5.63
C HIS A 291 -0.85 3.67 -6.41
N ARG A 292 -0.85 3.38 -7.70
CA ARG A 292 -2.04 3.53 -8.55
C ARG A 292 -3.15 2.58 -8.10
N TYR A 293 -2.86 1.29 -8.03
CA TYR A 293 -3.86 0.26 -7.76
C TYR A 293 -4.33 0.24 -6.30
N VAL A 294 -3.44 0.41 -5.33
CA VAL A 294 -3.78 0.39 -3.91
C VAL A 294 -4.48 1.68 -3.48
N ALA A 295 -3.90 2.83 -3.83
CA ALA A 295 -4.32 4.12 -3.27
C ALA A 295 -5.03 5.04 -4.27
N GLN A 296 -4.39 5.36 -5.43
CA GLN A 296 -4.81 6.51 -6.23
C GLN A 296 -6.17 6.34 -6.87
N GLU A 297 -6.44 5.19 -7.47
CA GLU A 297 -7.69 4.91 -8.20
C GLU A 297 -8.94 5.09 -7.34
N ARG A 298 -8.83 4.88 -6.04
CA ARG A 298 -9.96 5.00 -5.12
C ARG A 298 -9.88 6.20 -4.18
N LEU A 299 -8.72 6.47 -3.61
CA LEU A 299 -8.58 7.45 -2.53
C LEU A 299 -8.17 8.85 -3.04
N LYS A 300 -7.51 8.96 -4.19
CA LYS A 300 -7.06 10.25 -4.76
C LYS A 300 -7.97 10.78 -5.89
N ARG A 301 -9.25 10.44 -5.86
CA ARG A 301 -10.19 10.99 -6.83
C ARG A 301 -10.43 12.48 -6.57
N PRO A 302 -10.60 13.30 -7.63
CA PRO A 302 -10.91 14.73 -7.48
C PRO A 302 -12.10 14.96 -6.53
N GLY A 303 -11.94 15.84 -5.56
CA GLY A 303 -12.96 16.18 -4.57
C GLY A 303 -13.19 15.14 -3.46
N ALA A 304 -12.49 14.01 -3.47
CA ALA A 304 -12.58 13.02 -2.39
C ALA A 304 -11.67 13.41 -1.23
N TRP A 305 -12.25 13.54 -0.03
CA TRP A 305 -11.55 13.71 1.23
C TRP A 305 -11.98 12.63 2.19
N TRP A 306 -11.02 12.01 2.86
CA TRP A 306 -11.26 10.85 3.70
C TRP A 306 -11.05 11.16 5.18
N ARG A 307 -11.87 10.61 6.04
CA ARG A 307 -11.46 10.44 7.44
C ARG A 307 -10.35 9.40 7.46
N VAL A 308 -9.39 9.56 8.34
CA VAL A 308 -8.21 8.69 8.38
C VAL A 308 -8.59 7.22 8.60
N ASP A 309 -9.50 6.95 9.55
CA ASP A 309 -10.03 5.61 9.84
C ASP A 309 -10.74 4.96 8.63
N HIS A 310 -11.46 5.77 7.84
CA HIS A 310 -12.11 5.30 6.62
C HIS A 310 -11.10 5.04 5.48
N ALA A 311 -10.07 5.86 5.37
CA ALA A 311 -9.02 5.68 4.38
C ALA A 311 -8.21 4.41 4.67
N GLU A 312 -7.81 4.20 5.92
CA GLU A 312 -7.12 3.00 6.39
C GLU A 312 -7.92 1.74 6.07
N ALA A 313 -9.22 1.72 6.42
CA ALA A 313 -10.10 0.61 6.11
C ALA A 313 -10.22 0.36 4.59
N MET A 314 -10.35 1.41 3.78
CA MET A 314 -10.45 1.28 2.32
C MET A 314 -9.15 0.77 1.68
N LEU A 315 -7.99 1.13 2.22
CA LEU A 315 -6.71 0.54 1.80
C LEU A 315 -6.68 -0.96 2.08
N ALA A 316 -7.11 -1.39 3.27
CA ALA A 316 -7.19 -2.81 3.61
C ALA A 316 -8.13 -3.60 2.68
N LEU A 317 -9.28 -3.02 2.31
CA LEU A 317 -10.18 -3.61 1.33
C LEU A 317 -9.51 -3.78 -0.05
N ARG A 318 -8.78 -2.77 -0.52
CA ARG A 318 -8.09 -2.84 -1.81
C ARG A 318 -6.95 -3.85 -1.79
N VAL A 319 -6.15 -3.85 -0.73
CA VAL A 319 -5.08 -4.84 -0.50
C VAL A 319 -5.64 -6.26 -0.46
N ASN A 320 -6.75 -6.50 0.27
CA ASN A 320 -7.42 -7.80 0.32
C ASN A 320 -7.78 -8.31 -1.09
N ARG A 321 -8.31 -7.43 -1.94
CA ARG A 321 -8.64 -7.79 -3.33
C ARG A 321 -7.42 -8.08 -4.18
N LEU A 322 -6.39 -7.23 -4.11
CA LEU A 322 -5.15 -7.38 -4.88
C LEU A 322 -4.38 -8.63 -4.51
N ASN A 323 -4.40 -9.00 -3.23
CA ASN A 323 -3.77 -10.22 -2.72
C ASN A 323 -4.56 -11.50 -3.01
N GLY A 324 -5.75 -11.41 -3.63
CA GLY A 324 -6.60 -12.56 -3.91
C GLY A 324 -7.32 -13.14 -2.67
N ASP A 325 -7.38 -12.40 -1.56
CA ASP A 325 -7.98 -12.84 -0.29
C ASP A 325 -9.51 -12.70 -0.26
N TRP A 326 -10.11 -12.24 -1.34
CA TRP A 326 -11.53 -11.93 -1.44
C TRP A 326 -12.44 -13.12 -1.14
N GLU A 327 -12.17 -14.28 -1.75
CA GLU A 327 -12.98 -15.49 -1.51
C GLU A 327 -12.81 -16.01 -0.08
N ALA A 328 -11.57 -16.06 0.41
CA ALA A 328 -11.28 -16.50 1.77
C ALA A 328 -11.99 -15.63 2.83
N TYR A 329 -12.06 -14.33 2.62
CA TYR A 329 -12.82 -13.42 3.47
C TYR A 329 -14.31 -13.78 3.54
N TRP A 330 -14.95 -14.00 2.37
CA TRP A 330 -16.37 -14.34 2.32
C TRP A 330 -16.67 -15.72 2.87
N ASP A 331 -15.75 -16.68 2.72
CA ASP A 331 -15.85 -18.02 3.30
C ASP A 331 -15.79 -17.98 4.83
N THR A 332 -14.90 -17.18 5.39
CA THR A 332 -14.79 -16.97 6.83
C THR A 332 -16.11 -16.43 7.39
N LEU A 333 -16.70 -15.44 6.75
CA LEU A 333 -18.00 -14.90 7.15
C LEU A 333 -19.12 -15.95 7.05
N ARG A 334 -19.08 -16.86 6.07
CA ARG A 334 -20.07 -17.95 5.94
C ARG A 334 -19.95 -18.93 7.11
N LYS A 335 -18.73 -19.35 7.44
CA LYS A 335 -18.44 -20.29 8.54
C LYS A 335 -18.87 -19.71 9.90
N THR A 336 -18.51 -18.47 10.19
CA THR A 336 -18.90 -17.80 11.45
C THR A 336 -20.42 -17.71 11.61
N ALA A 337 -21.16 -17.47 10.52
CA ALA A 337 -22.62 -17.42 10.56
C ALA A 337 -23.26 -18.79 10.74
N ALA A 338 -22.66 -19.87 10.23
CA ALA A 338 -23.13 -21.24 10.45
C ALA A 338 -22.96 -21.61 11.93
N GLN A 339 -21.78 -21.40 12.49
CA GLN A 339 -21.48 -21.66 13.90
C GLN A 339 -22.40 -20.88 14.86
N ALA A 340 -22.71 -19.63 14.57
CA ALA A 340 -23.62 -18.82 15.38
C ALA A 340 -25.08 -19.34 15.35
N ASN A 341 -25.47 -20.05 14.29
CA ASN A 341 -26.78 -20.68 14.19
C ASN A 341 -26.85 -22.03 14.91
N ASP A 342 -25.76 -22.81 14.87
CA ASP A 342 -25.68 -24.13 15.55
C ASP A 342 -25.66 -23.95 17.06
N ASN A 343 -25.15 -22.85 17.56
CA ASN A 343 -25.10 -22.54 19.01
C ASN A 343 -26.41 -21.89 19.54
N LYS A 344 -27.46 -21.71 18.72
CA LYS A 344 -28.75 -21.25 19.22
C LYS A 344 -29.50 -22.40 19.87
N PRO A 345 -29.93 -22.27 21.15
CA PRO A 345 -30.70 -23.32 21.80
C PRO A 345 -31.98 -23.57 20.95
N THR A 346 -32.21 -24.84 20.63
CA THR A 346 -33.42 -25.30 19.98
C THR A 346 -34.61 -24.90 20.87
N PRO A 347 -35.61 -24.16 20.35
CA PRO A 347 -36.78 -23.83 21.17
C PRO A 347 -37.44 -25.14 21.61
N SER A 348 -37.50 -25.37 22.93
CA SER A 348 -38.21 -26.51 23.50
C SER A 348 -39.66 -26.46 23.01
N ARG A 349 -40.09 -27.47 22.28
CA ARG A 349 -41.51 -27.70 22.02
C ARG A 349 -42.20 -27.86 23.38
N LYS A 350 -42.90 -26.85 23.84
CA LYS A 350 -43.87 -27.02 24.91
C LYS A 350 -44.91 -27.97 24.36
N SER A 351 -44.97 -29.21 24.91
CA SER A 351 -46.06 -30.12 24.69
C SER A 351 -47.34 -29.44 25.17
N ALA A 352 -48.27 -29.24 24.26
CA ALA A 352 -49.66 -28.93 24.63
C ALA A 352 -50.25 -30.18 25.28
N ALA A 353 -50.56 -30.08 26.56
CA ALA A 353 -51.47 -30.94 27.26
C ALA A 353 -52.80 -30.22 27.36
#